data_e1c1adce7ebd48df0315ac53491d9778
#
_entry.id   e1c1adce7ebd48df0315ac53491d9778
#
_cell.length_a   1.000
_cell.length_b   1.000
_cell.length_c   1.000
_cell.angle_alpha   90.00
_cell.angle_beta   90.00
_cell.angle_gamma   90.00
#
_symmetry.space_group_name_H-M   'P 1'
#
loop_
_entity.id
_entity.type
_entity.pdbx_description
1 polymer ?
#
loop_
_entity_poly.entity_id
_entity_poly.type
_entity_poly.pdbx_seq_one_letter_code
_entity_poly.pdbx_strand_id
1 'polypeptide(L)'
;AKVPRWSDVVKSLWDTRPDGLSLVLLGSSQFLMQSGLNESLVGRFEVIHLPHWSLTEMQSAFGFTLSEYLCFGGYPGPAPLRSDPQRWRRYVLDSIIEPTISRDVLSLARVNKPALLRRLMQLGCSYSGQMLSYHKILGQLQDAGNTVTLAHYLDLLSASWMVTGLNKFAGDLARTRGSSPKFQVFDPSLHVAQGVADIQTLCDSMGSADPDVWGRLVESAVGAHILNTTHQGEQIYYWRERNAEVDFVIVGNAGILAIEVKSGGKLRTPSGLAAFQRRCPESRVCVVGTGGIPVIDFLSTAVSRWYLEWMR
;
A
#
# COMPACT_ATOMS: atom_id res chain seq x y z
N ALA A 1 18.82 -8.53 12.80
CA ALA A 1 18.00 -8.74 13.99
C ALA A 1 18.08 -10.14 14.60
N LYS A 2 19.03 -10.94 14.16
CA LYS A 2 19.38 -12.23 14.82
C LYS A 2 20.49 -12.08 15.86
N VAL A 3 21.03 -10.87 16.02
CA VAL A 3 22.03 -10.59 17.06
C VAL A 3 21.26 -10.22 18.34
N PRO A 4 21.36 -11.03 19.39
CA PRO A 4 20.73 -10.71 20.67
C PRO A 4 21.26 -9.37 21.18
N ARG A 5 20.34 -8.53 21.72
CA ARG A 5 20.69 -7.22 22.29
C ARG A 5 21.47 -6.31 21.32
N TRP A 6 21.15 -6.37 20.01
CA TRP A 6 21.82 -5.58 18.98
C TRP A 6 21.75 -4.08 19.27
N SER A 7 20.66 -3.60 19.86
CA SER A 7 20.46 -2.20 20.22
C SER A 7 21.44 -1.70 21.29
N ASP A 8 21.82 -2.56 22.24
CA ASP A 8 22.82 -2.23 23.25
C ASP A 8 24.22 -2.12 22.63
N VAL A 9 24.53 -3.02 21.68
CA VAL A 9 25.80 -2.96 20.94
C VAL A 9 25.87 -1.67 20.10
N VAL A 10 24.82 -1.33 19.39
CA VAL A 10 24.75 -0.08 18.62
C VAL A 10 24.86 1.14 19.51
N LYS A 11 24.19 1.14 20.68
CA LYS A 11 24.32 2.21 21.68
C LYS A 11 25.75 2.37 22.14
N SER A 12 26.42 1.27 22.50
CA SER A 12 27.83 1.32 22.94
C SER A 12 28.74 1.89 21.85
N LEU A 13 28.55 1.45 20.60
CA LEU A 13 29.29 1.99 19.45
C LEU A 13 29.01 3.49 19.23
N TRP A 14 27.77 3.91 19.38
CA TRP A 14 27.40 5.31 19.25
C TRP A 14 28.03 6.17 20.34
N ASP A 15 27.96 5.72 21.60
CA ASP A 15 28.46 6.48 22.75
C ASP A 15 30.01 6.61 22.75
N THR A 16 30.73 5.65 22.10
CA THR A 16 32.20 5.63 22.01
C THR A 16 32.73 5.98 20.63
N ARG A 17 31.86 6.38 19.70
CA ARG A 17 32.24 6.63 18.30
C ARG A 17 33.24 7.77 18.16
N PRO A 18 34.19 7.69 17.22
CA PRO A 18 34.98 8.84 16.81
C PRO A 18 34.12 9.88 16.09
N ASP A 19 34.57 11.15 16.14
CA ASP A 19 33.91 12.22 15.44
C ASP A 19 33.78 11.91 13.93
N GLY A 20 32.59 12.21 13.36
CA GLY A 20 32.29 12.00 11.95
C GLY A 20 31.82 10.59 11.58
N LEU A 21 31.74 9.63 12.51
CA LEU A 21 31.18 8.30 12.23
C LEU A 21 29.65 8.36 12.18
N SER A 22 29.07 7.92 11.05
CA SER A 22 27.65 7.67 10.88
C SER A 22 27.37 6.18 10.90
N LEU A 23 26.34 5.76 11.64
CA LEU A 23 25.89 4.36 11.70
C LEU A 23 24.60 4.20 10.90
N VAL A 24 24.59 3.30 9.93
CA VAL A 24 23.41 2.97 9.14
C VAL A 24 22.98 1.55 9.48
N LEU A 25 21.73 1.42 9.96
CA LEU A 25 21.12 0.14 10.29
C LEU A 25 20.09 -0.20 9.22
N LEU A 26 20.24 -1.36 8.58
CA LEU A 26 19.31 -1.84 7.56
C LEU A 26 18.48 -2.99 8.11
N GLY A 27 17.17 -2.95 7.89
CA GLY A 27 16.27 -4.02 8.30
C GLY A 27 15.04 -4.07 7.38
N SER A 28 14.62 -5.29 7.03
CA SER A 28 13.40 -5.55 6.24
C SER A 28 12.14 -5.58 7.10
N SER A 29 12.26 -5.60 8.43
CA SER A 29 11.14 -5.71 9.35
C SER A 29 11.07 -4.52 10.28
N GLN A 30 9.98 -3.77 10.17
CA GLN A 30 9.67 -2.65 11.04
C GLN A 30 9.55 -3.07 12.51
N PHE A 31 8.97 -4.25 12.78
CA PHE A 31 8.79 -4.76 14.15
C PHE A 31 10.11 -4.98 14.88
N LEU A 32 11.10 -5.59 14.22
CA LEU A 32 12.43 -5.84 14.79
C LEU A 32 13.20 -4.57 15.07
N MET A 33 13.04 -3.59 14.18
CA MET A 33 13.70 -2.29 14.35
C MET A 33 13.05 -1.52 15.50
N GLN A 34 11.72 -1.44 15.54
CA GLN A 34 11.01 -0.67 16.57
C GLN A 34 11.28 -1.18 17.99
N SER A 35 11.30 -2.49 18.23
CA SER A 35 11.57 -3.03 19.56
C SER A 35 12.96 -2.61 20.09
N GLY A 36 13.99 -2.72 19.28
CA GLY A 36 15.35 -2.33 19.68
C GLY A 36 15.55 -0.82 19.76
N LEU A 37 14.90 -0.03 18.89
CA LEU A 37 14.98 1.41 18.89
C LEU A 37 14.34 2.02 20.14
N ASN A 38 13.20 1.48 20.57
CA ASN A 38 12.45 2.00 21.72
C ASN A 38 13.12 1.71 23.08
N GLU A 39 13.96 0.69 23.16
CA GLU A 39 14.60 0.31 24.43
C GLU A 39 15.89 1.06 24.71
N SER A 40 16.77 1.19 23.73
CA SER A 40 18.15 1.65 24.00
C SER A 40 18.59 2.86 23.18
N LEU A 41 17.91 3.20 22.07
CA LEU A 41 18.37 4.18 21.10
C LEU A 41 17.52 5.45 21.01
N VAL A 42 16.57 5.65 21.92
CA VAL A 42 15.70 6.83 21.94
C VAL A 42 16.50 8.13 21.84
N GLY A 43 16.12 8.99 20.87
CA GLY A 43 16.78 10.28 20.64
C GLY A 43 18.13 10.21 19.89
N ARG A 44 18.56 9.01 19.42
CA ARG A 44 19.85 8.80 18.75
C ARG A 44 19.74 8.34 17.29
N PHE A 45 18.55 8.28 16.73
CA PHE A 45 18.32 7.78 15.38
C PHE A 45 17.31 8.61 14.60
N GLU A 46 17.42 8.52 13.29
CA GLU A 46 16.42 8.95 12.31
C GLU A 46 15.97 7.71 11.53
N VAL A 47 14.68 7.61 11.23
CA VAL A 47 14.12 6.50 10.45
C VAL A 47 13.93 6.95 9.02
N ILE A 48 14.57 6.27 8.09
CA ILE A 48 14.40 6.47 6.66
C ILE A 48 13.63 5.25 6.12
N HIS A 49 12.42 5.48 5.64
CA HIS A 49 11.61 4.43 5.00
C HIS A 49 12.02 4.30 3.53
N LEU A 50 12.37 3.06 3.13
CA LEU A 50 12.58 2.70 1.74
C LEU A 50 11.31 2.01 1.23
N PRO A 51 10.48 2.68 0.44
CA PRO A 51 9.26 2.12 -0.11
C PRO A 51 9.55 1.08 -1.18
N HIS A 52 8.50 0.43 -1.70
CA HIS A 52 8.59 -0.41 -2.89
C HIS A 52 9.06 0.41 -4.10
N TRP A 53 9.73 -0.25 -5.04
CA TRP A 53 10.23 0.42 -6.23
C TRP A 53 9.09 1.01 -7.06
N SER A 54 9.29 2.24 -7.47
CA SER A 54 8.39 2.99 -8.34
C SER A 54 8.44 2.50 -9.78
N LEU A 55 7.47 2.92 -10.59
CA LEU A 55 7.47 2.69 -12.03
C LEU A 55 8.78 3.18 -12.67
N THR A 56 9.27 4.36 -12.30
CA THR A 56 10.50 4.94 -12.87
C THR A 56 11.74 4.13 -12.54
N GLU A 57 11.85 3.59 -11.34
CA GLU A 57 12.94 2.70 -10.95
C GLU A 57 12.88 1.37 -11.71
N MET A 58 11.69 0.77 -11.85
CA MET A 58 11.50 -0.46 -12.62
C MET A 58 11.74 -0.25 -14.13
N GLN A 59 11.35 0.91 -14.66
CA GLN A 59 11.69 1.28 -16.05
C GLN A 59 13.20 1.41 -16.25
N SER A 60 13.87 2.11 -15.34
CA SER A 60 15.31 2.36 -15.44
C SER A 60 16.14 1.06 -15.32
N ALA A 61 15.76 0.18 -14.39
CA ALA A 61 16.54 -1.02 -14.09
C ALA A 61 16.20 -2.23 -14.98
N PHE A 62 14.94 -2.37 -15.39
CA PHE A 62 14.44 -3.58 -16.07
C PHE A 62 13.71 -3.28 -17.38
N GLY A 63 13.57 -2.03 -17.79
CA GLY A 63 12.87 -1.63 -19.01
C GLY A 63 11.36 -1.89 -18.95
N PHE A 64 10.74 -1.83 -17.78
CA PHE A 64 9.31 -2.08 -17.63
C PHE A 64 8.48 -1.05 -18.40
N THR A 65 7.47 -1.54 -19.10
CA THR A 65 6.35 -0.71 -19.56
C THR A 65 5.38 -0.43 -18.42
N LEU A 66 4.46 0.53 -18.61
CA LEU A 66 3.37 0.77 -17.66
C LEU A 66 2.56 -0.52 -17.40
N SER A 67 2.18 -1.22 -18.47
CA SER A 67 1.38 -2.45 -18.38
C SER A 67 2.11 -3.55 -17.59
N GLU A 68 3.42 -3.70 -17.81
CA GLU A 68 4.22 -4.67 -17.05
C GLU A 68 4.29 -4.27 -15.56
N TYR A 69 4.44 -2.98 -15.25
CA TYR A 69 4.43 -2.53 -13.85
C TYR A 69 3.08 -2.77 -13.16
N LEU A 70 1.97 -2.50 -13.85
CA LEU A 70 0.63 -2.76 -13.31
C LEU A 70 0.41 -4.25 -13.00
N CYS A 71 1.00 -5.17 -13.79
CA CYS A 71 0.88 -6.61 -13.60
C CYS A 71 1.94 -7.18 -12.64
N PHE A 72 3.20 -6.80 -12.80
CA PHE A 72 4.32 -7.45 -12.12
C PHE A 72 4.85 -6.67 -10.92
N GLY A 73 4.41 -5.40 -10.76
CA GLY A 73 4.74 -4.57 -9.60
C GLY A 73 6.19 -4.10 -9.53
N GLY A 74 6.57 -3.64 -8.33
CA GLY A 74 7.85 -3.00 -8.02
C GLY A 74 8.83 -3.86 -7.23
N TYR A 75 8.69 -5.18 -7.15
CA TYR A 75 9.70 -6.03 -6.56
C TYR A 75 10.80 -6.37 -7.59
N PRO A 76 12.06 -5.95 -7.38
CA PRO A 76 13.14 -6.23 -8.35
C PRO A 76 13.50 -7.71 -8.45
N GLY A 77 13.34 -8.49 -7.38
CA GLY A 77 13.69 -9.93 -7.37
C GLY A 77 12.98 -10.75 -8.44
N PRO A 78 11.65 -10.72 -8.55
CA PRO A 78 10.91 -11.45 -9.59
C PRO A 78 10.88 -10.75 -10.96
N ALA A 79 11.37 -9.52 -11.12
CA ALA A 79 11.32 -8.78 -12.37
C ALA A 79 11.88 -9.54 -13.60
N PRO A 80 13.00 -10.29 -13.51
CA PRO A 80 13.49 -11.09 -14.64
C PRO A 80 12.56 -12.26 -15.03
N LEU A 81 11.62 -12.62 -14.16
CA LEU A 81 10.69 -13.73 -14.39
C LEU A 81 9.41 -13.32 -15.13
N ARG A 82 9.27 -12.05 -15.54
CA ARG A 82 8.05 -11.54 -16.19
C ARG A 82 7.68 -12.26 -17.50
N SER A 83 8.64 -12.90 -18.17
CA SER A 83 8.41 -13.72 -19.36
C SER A 83 7.78 -15.10 -19.06
N ASP A 84 7.75 -15.51 -17.77
CA ASP A 84 7.08 -16.72 -17.30
C ASP A 84 6.16 -16.33 -16.12
N PRO A 85 4.92 -15.89 -16.39
CA PRO A 85 4.01 -15.38 -15.38
C PRO A 85 3.70 -16.38 -14.26
N GLN A 86 3.69 -17.68 -14.56
CA GLN A 86 3.42 -18.71 -13.56
C GLN A 86 4.62 -18.89 -12.61
N ARG A 87 5.83 -18.80 -13.12
CA ARG A 87 7.05 -18.83 -12.31
C ARG A 87 7.20 -17.55 -11.49
N TRP A 88 6.90 -16.40 -12.08
CA TRP A 88 6.85 -15.12 -11.38
C TRP A 88 5.85 -15.17 -10.22
N ARG A 89 4.63 -15.67 -10.45
CA ARG A 89 3.61 -15.80 -9.41
C ARG A 89 4.09 -16.66 -8.24
N ARG A 90 4.66 -17.82 -8.52
CA ARG A 90 5.23 -18.70 -7.48
C ARG A 90 6.31 -17.99 -6.69
N TYR A 91 7.19 -17.25 -7.36
CA TYR A 91 8.21 -16.47 -6.67
C TYR A 91 7.59 -15.45 -5.69
N VAL A 92 6.59 -14.68 -6.12
CA VAL A 92 5.92 -13.70 -5.25
C VAL A 92 5.26 -14.38 -4.06
N LEU A 93 4.56 -15.49 -4.27
CA LEU A 93 3.88 -16.23 -3.20
C LEU A 93 4.87 -16.86 -2.21
N ASP A 94 5.87 -17.59 -2.72
CA ASP A 94 6.75 -18.47 -1.91
C ASP A 94 7.96 -17.72 -1.37
N SER A 95 8.45 -16.70 -2.07
CA SER A 95 9.70 -16.01 -1.70
C SER A 95 9.49 -14.60 -1.14
N ILE A 96 8.31 -14.00 -1.31
CA ILE A 96 7.98 -12.68 -0.78
C ILE A 96 6.89 -12.79 0.29
N ILE A 97 5.70 -13.26 -0.07
CA ILE A 97 4.53 -13.23 0.83
C ILE A 97 4.71 -14.18 2.00
N GLU A 98 4.95 -15.46 1.75
CA GLU A 98 5.05 -16.45 2.84
C GLU A 98 6.22 -16.17 3.81
N PRO A 99 7.44 -15.81 3.37
CA PRO A 99 8.50 -15.45 4.31
C PRO A 99 8.19 -14.21 5.14
N THR A 100 7.53 -13.18 4.56
CA THR A 100 7.13 -12.00 5.31
C THR A 100 6.11 -12.35 6.39
N ILE A 101 5.11 -13.18 6.07
CA ILE A 101 4.14 -13.64 7.08
C ILE A 101 4.84 -14.49 8.15
N SER A 102 5.60 -15.50 7.75
CA SER A 102 6.15 -16.49 8.69
C SER A 102 7.29 -15.96 9.53
N ARG A 103 8.17 -15.13 8.97
CA ARG A 103 9.37 -14.62 9.65
C ARG A 103 9.18 -13.26 10.28
N ASP A 104 8.52 -12.35 9.57
CA ASP A 104 8.43 -10.96 10.00
C ASP A 104 7.19 -10.71 10.86
N VAL A 105 6.05 -11.31 10.53
CA VAL A 105 4.82 -11.13 11.33
C VAL A 105 4.71 -12.16 12.44
N LEU A 106 4.69 -13.46 12.12
CA LEU A 106 4.39 -14.52 13.10
C LEU A 106 5.49 -14.71 14.14
N SER A 107 6.75 -14.43 13.82
CA SER A 107 7.86 -14.58 14.77
C SER A 107 8.02 -13.37 15.70
N LEU A 108 7.44 -12.23 15.36
CA LEU A 108 7.67 -10.96 16.05
C LEU A 108 6.42 -10.38 16.72
N ALA A 109 5.26 -10.77 16.23
CA ALA A 109 3.98 -10.37 16.80
C ALA A 109 3.26 -11.59 17.38
N ARG A 110 2.51 -11.35 18.47
CA ARG A 110 1.69 -12.41 19.08
C ARG A 110 0.44 -12.63 18.21
N VAL A 111 0.51 -13.63 17.34
CA VAL A 111 -0.61 -14.02 16.45
C VAL A 111 -1.19 -15.36 16.94
N ASN A 112 -2.41 -15.32 17.45
CA ASN A 112 -3.07 -16.53 17.99
C ASN A 112 -3.65 -17.43 16.88
N LYS A 113 -3.96 -16.87 15.69
CA LYS A 113 -4.58 -17.57 14.56
C LYS A 113 -3.80 -17.34 13.26
N PRO A 114 -2.65 -18.01 13.04
CA PRO A 114 -1.82 -17.80 11.85
C PRO A 114 -2.55 -18.07 10.53
N ALA A 115 -3.44 -19.07 10.50
CA ALA A 115 -4.23 -19.38 9.31
C ALA A 115 -5.20 -18.25 8.95
N LEU A 116 -5.78 -17.59 9.95
CA LEU A 116 -6.66 -16.43 9.75
C LEU A 116 -5.87 -15.23 9.17
N LEU A 117 -4.66 -14.99 9.67
CA LEU A 117 -3.78 -13.93 9.14
C LEU A 117 -3.48 -14.14 7.64
N ARG A 118 -3.14 -15.39 7.24
CA ARG A 118 -2.89 -15.72 5.82
C ARG A 118 -4.12 -15.52 4.96
N ARG A 119 -5.29 -15.94 5.44
CA ARG A 119 -6.55 -15.74 4.71
C ARG A 119 -6.92 -14.27 4.60
N LEU A 120 -6.68 -13.47 5.65
CA LEU A 120 -6.90 -12.02 5.61
C LEU A 120 -5.96 -11.35 4.61
N MET A 121 -4.69 -11.76 4.56
CA MET A 121 -3.73 -11.30 3.54
C MET A 121 -4.23 -11.60 2.14
N GLN A 122 -4.62 -12.85 1.86
CA GLN A 122 -5.16 -13.25 0.56
C GLN A 122 -6.39 -12.44 0.17
N LEU A 123 -7.33 -12.29 1.11
CA LEU A 123 -8.54 -11.51 0.91
C LEU A 123 -8.22 -10.04 0.63
N GLY A 124 -7.36 -9.44 1.45
CA GLY A 124 -6.96 -8.03 1.29
C GLY A 124 -6.29 -7.75 -0.05
N CYS A 125 -5.44 -8.67 -0.52
CA CYS A 125 -4.85 -8.59 -1.86
C CYS A 125 -5.90 -8.70 -2.97
N SER A 126 -6.82 -9.65 -2.86
CA SER A 126 -7.87 -9.86 -3.87
C SER A 126 -8.87 -8.70 -3.95
N TYR A 127 -9.08 -8.00 -2.84
CA TYR A 127 -9.99 -6.85 -2.74
C TYR A 127 -9.25 -5.50 -2.73
N SER A 128 -8.02 -5.43 -3.24
CA SER A 128 -7.30 -4.15 -3.36
C SER A 128 -8.12 -3.14 -4.17
N GLY A 129 -8.21 -1.89 -3.69
CA GLY A 129 -9.07 -0.85 -4.24
C GLY A 129 -10.54 -0.94 -3.78
N GLN A 130 -10.96 -1.96 -3.03
CA GLN A 130 -12.36 -2.19 -2.70
C GLN A 130 -12.65 -2.08 -1.20
N MET A 131 -13.84 -1.61 -0.87
CA MET A 131 -14.34 -1.58 0.51
C MET A 131 -14.97 -2.91 0.90
N LEU A 132 -14.53 -3.46 2.02
CA LEU A 132 -15.11 -4.67 2.58
C LEU A 132 -15.35 -4.49 4.08
N SER A 133 -16.59 -4.58 4.53
CA SER A 133 -16.89 -4.45 5.95
C SER A 133 -16.31 -5.62 6.75
N TYR A 134 -15.89 -5.37 7.99
CA TYR A 134 -15.42 -6.43 8.89
C TYR A 134 -16.42 -7.56 9.05
N HIS A 135 -17.73 -7.28 9.06
CA HIS A 135 -18.78 -8.31 9.10
C HIS A 135 -18.79 -9.20 7.84
N LYS A 136 -18.58 -8.62 6.65
CA LYS A 136 -18.44 -9.41 5.42
C LYS A 136 -17.17 -10.25 5.43
N ILE A 137 -16.07 -9.71 5.97
CA ILE A 137 -14.81 -10.44 6.16
C ILE A 137 -15.03 -11.63 7.10
N LEU A 138 -15.71 -11.40 8.24
CA LEU A 138 -16.08 -12.47 9.19
C LEU A 138 -16.90 -13.58 8.53
N GLY A 139 -17.84 -13.22 7.67
CA GLY A 139 -18.68 -14.18 6.94
C GLY A 139 -17.93 -15.00 5.87
N GLN A 140 -16.82 -14.47 5.34
CA GLN A 140 -15.99 -15.16 4.35
C GLN A 140 -14.87 -15.98 4.96
N LEU A 141 -14.45 -15.66 6.18
CA LEU A 141 -13.34 -16.29 6.87
C LEU A 141 -13.86 -17.23 7.96
N GLN A 142 -13.67 -18.55 7.77
CA GLN A 142 -13.94 -19.52 8.81
C GLN A 142 -13.09 -19.21 10.05
N ASP A 143 -13.70 -19.31 11.24
CA ASP A 143 -13.03 -19.13 12.53
C ASP A 143 -12.40 -17.73 12.71
N ALA A 144 -12.99 -16.70 12.08
CA ALA A 144 -12.45 -15.34 12.04
C ALA A 144 -12.37 -14.63 13.41
N GLY A 145 -13.07 -15.15 14.44
CA GLY A 145 -13.10 -14.52 15.76
C GLY A 145 -13.98 -13.27 15.78
N ASN A 146 -13.41 -12.12 16.06
CA ASN A 146 -14.12 -10.85 16.11
C ASN A 146 -13.45 -9.76 15.26
N THR A 147 -14.14 -8.64 15.09
CA THR A 147 -13.66 -7.49 14.29
C THR A 147 -12.37 -6.88 14.83
N VAL A 148 -12.12 -6.92 16.14
CA VAL A 148 -10.91 -6.39 16.78
C VAL A 148 -9.69 -7.22 16.37
N THR A 149 -9.83 -8.55 16.35
CA THR A 149 -8.77 -9.45 15.88
C THR A 149 -8.41 -9.18 14.40
N LEU A 150 -9.43 -8.99 13.56
CA LEU A 150 -9.21 -8.68 12.13
C LEU A 150 -8.53 -7.33 11.94
N ALA A 151 -8.95 -6.29 12.67
CA ALA A 151 -8.33 -4.98 12.63
C ALA A 151 -6.86 -5.05 13.06
N HIS A 152 -6.57 -5.73 14.18
CA HIS A 152 -5.20 -5.94 14.63
C HIS A 152 -4.34 -6.69 13.60
N TYR A 153 -4.88 -7.74 12.96
CA TYR A 153 -4.13 -8.46 11.93
C TYR A 153 -3.90 -7.61 10.67
N LEU A 154 -4.85 -6.76 10.32
CA LEU A 154 -4.67 -5.81 9.23
C LEU A 154 -3.58 -4.77 9.55
N ASP A 155 -3.51 -4.30 10.81
CA ASP A 155 -2.42 -3.43 11.28
C ASP A 155 -1.04 -4.12 11.18
N LEU A 156 -0.96 -5.42 11.53
CA LEU A 156 0.27 -6.20 11.37
C LEU A 156 0.70 -6.33 9.89
N LEU A 157 -0.25 -6.60 9.00
CA LEU A 157 0.00 -6.67 7.55
C LEU A 157 0.41 -5.31 6.98
N SER A 158 -0.19 -4.23 7.46
CA SER A 158 0.17 -2.86 7.09
C SER A 158 1.59 -2.51 7.53
N ALA A 159 1.97 -2.84 8.77
CA ALA A 159 3.31 -2.64 9.30
C ALA A 159 4.38 -3.49 8.58
N SER A 160 3.96 -4.54 7.86
CA SER A 160 4.84 -5.37 7.02
C SER A 160 4.87 -4.92 5.55
N TRP A 161 4.28 -3.78 5.23
CA TRP A 161 4.19 -3.22 3.86
C TRP A 161 3.54 -4.17 2.84
N MET A 162 2.58 -4.97 3.30
CA MET A 162 1.85 -5.91 2.44
C MET A 162 0.51 -5.35 2.00
N VAL A 163 -0.42 -5.24 2.92
CA VAL A 163 -1.77 -4.75 2.67
C VAL A 163 -2.24 -3.90 3.84
N THR A 164 -2.92 -2.81 3.57
CA THR A 164 -3.51 -1.94 4.57
C THR A 164 -5.02 -1.77 4.36
N GLY A 165 -5.71 -1.24 5.36
CA GLY A 165 -7.09 -0.81 5.29
C GLY A 165 -7.18 0.71 5.41
N LEU A 166 -7.46 1.41 4.31
CA LEU A 166 -7.71 2.84 4.34
C LEU A 166 -9.00 3.11 5.11
N ASN A 167 -8.94 4.08 6.01
CA ASN A 167 -10.10 4.52 6.75
C ASN A 167 -10.97 5.47 5.91
N LYS A 168 -12.25 5.56 6.26
CA LYS A 168 -13.15 6.52 5.66
C LYS A 168 -12.85 7.93 6.17
N PHE A 169 -12.70 8.90 5.27
CA PHE A 169 -12.65 10.31 5.62
C PHE A 169 -14.04 10.78 6.10
N ALA A 170 -14.14 11.24 7.34
CA ALA A 170 -15.39 11.65 7.98
C ALA A 170 -15.41 13.11 8.46
N GLY A 171 -14.28 13.83 8.33
CA GLY A 171 -14.11 15.17 8.89
C GLY A 171 -14.01 15.19 10.43
N ASP A 172 -14.27 14.06 11.08
CA ASP A 172 -14.19 13.86 12.54
C ASP A 172 -13.51 12.52 12.82
N LEU A 173 -12.42 12.56 13.58
CA LEU A 173 -11.61 11.39 13.94
C LEU A 173 -12.39 10.30 14.69
N ALA A 174 -13.43 10.67 15.43
CA ALA A 174 -14.24 9.72 16.18
C ALA A 174 -15.11 8.82 15.27
N ARG A 175 -15.53 9.32 14.11
CA ARG A 175 -16.36 8.58 13.15
C ARG A 175 -15.55 7.68 12.22
N THR A 176 -14.25 7.84 12.17
CA THR A 176 -13.33 7.09 11.31
C THR A 176 -13.16 5.64 11.77
N ARG A 177 -13.16 5.39 13.09
CA ARG A 177 -12.79 4.10 13.70
C ARG A 177 -13.78 2.94 13.53
N GLY A 178 -15.00 3.20 13.11
CA GLY A 178 -16.06 2.18 12.91
C GLY A 178 -16.39 1.89 11.44
N SER A 179 -15.69 2.51 10.51
CA SER A 179 -15.99 2.37 9.08
C SER A 179 -15.41 1.08 8.48
N SER A 180 -16.03 0.62 7.39
CA SER A 180 -15.48 -0.47 6.58
C SER A 180 -14.15 -0.04 5.98
N PRO A 181 -13.06 -0.80 6.11
CA PRO A 181 -11.81 -0.46 5.46
C PRO A 181 -11.92 -0.60 3.94
N LYS A 182 -11.24 0.28 3.19
CA LYS A 182 -10.90 0.06 1.79
C LYS A 182 -9.54 -0.62 1.75
N PHE A 183 -9.47 -1.85 1.27
CA PHE A 183 -8.20 -2.56 1.17
C PHE A 183 -7.31 -1.95 0.13
N GLN A 184 -6.02 -1.87 0.44
CA GLN A 184 -5.01 -1.37 -0.47
C GLN A 184 -3.69 -2.12 -0.26
N VAL A 185 -3.15 -2.70 -1.32
CA VAL A 185 -1.81 -3.30 -1.32
C VAL A 185 -0.74 -2.22 -1.43
N PHE A 186 0.45 -2.50 -0.90
CA PHE A 186 1.61 -1.61 -1.06
C PHE A 186 2.35 -1.82 -2.39
N ASP A 187 2.09 -2.95 -3.07
CA ASP A 187 2.68 -3.23 -4.38
C ASP A 187 1.67 -3.94 -5.29
N PRO A 188 1.54 -3.53 -6.56
CA PRO A 188 0.59 -4.14 -7.50
C PRO A 188 0.74 -5.66 -7.65
N SER A 189 1.97 -6.18 -7.57
CA SER A 189 2.25 -7.63 -7.68
C SER A 189 1.50 -8.47 -6.66
N LEU A 190 1.26 -7.93 -5.46
CA LEU A 190 0.54 -8.62 -4.39
C LEU A 190 -0.92 -8.86 -4.79
N HIS A 191 -1.56 -7.86 -5.40
CA HIS A 191 -2.92 -7.98 -5.93
C HIS A 191 -2.99 -9.02 -7.06
N VAL A 192 -2.06 -8.95 -8.02
CA VAL A 192 -2.05 -9.84 -9.18
C VAL A 192 -1.72 -11.29 -8.77
N ALA A 193 -0.70 -11.49 -7.93
CA ALA A 193 -0.29 -12.84 -7.52
C ALA A 193 -1.36 -13.58 -6.72
N GLN A 194 -2.14 -12.88 -5.90
CA GLN A 194 -3.16 -13.47 -5.03
C GLN A 194 -4.58 -13.37 -5.58
N GLY A 195 -4.91 -12.26 -6.27
CA GLY A 195 -6.28 -11.92 -6.65
C GLY A 195 -6.66 -12.32 -8.08
N VAL A 196 -5.69 -12.45 -8.98
CA VAL A 196 -5.97 -12.79 -10.39
C VAL A 196 -5.88 -14.29 -10.59
N ALA A 197 -6.97 -14.89 -11.08
CA ALA A 197 -7.02 -16.34 -11.30
C ALA A 197 -6.11 -16.78 -12.45
N ASP A 198 -6.21 -16.12 -13.60
CA ASP A 198 -5.42 -16.40 -14.80
C ASP A 198 -4.52 -15.21 -15.15
N ILE A 199 -3.28 -15.29 -14.67
CA ILE A 199 -2.27 -14.25 -14.90
C ILE A 199 -1.75 -14.27 -16.33
N GLN A 200 -1.75 -15.43 -17.01
CA GLN A 200 -1.29 -15.53 -18.39
C GLN A 200 -2.24 -14.77 -19.31
N THR A 201 -3.53 -15.04 -19.21
CA THR A 201 -4.55 -14.32 -19.98
C THR A 201 -4.51 -12.81 -19.69
N LEU A 202 -4.30 -12.41 -18.41
CA LEU A 202 -4.14 -11.01 -18.07
C LEU A 202 -2.94 -10.37 -18.80
N CYS A 203 -1.78 -11.03 -18.78
CA CYS A 203 -0.57 -10.52 -19.42
C CYS A 203 -0.71 -10.47 -20.95
N ASP A 204 -1.31 -11.49 -21.56
CA ASP A 204 -1.52 -11.58 -23.01
C ASP A 204 -2.55 -10.54 -23.50
N SER A 205 -3.50 -10.17 -22.66
CA SER A 205 -4.54 -9.18 -22.95
C SER A 205 -4.17 -7.75 -22.55
N MET A 206 -2.92 -7.47 -22.18
CA MET A 206 -2.48 -6.12 -21.79
C MET A 206 -2.82 -5.08 -22.86
N GLY A 207 -3.79 -4.22 -22.54
CA GLY A 207 -4.32 -3.20 -23.47
C GLY A 207 -5.65 -3.54 -24.13
N SER A 208 -6.12 -4.79 -24.08
CA SER A 208 -7.46 -5.23 -24.51
C SER A 208 -8.21 -5.98 -23.42
N ALA A 209 -7.70 -5.98 -22.17
CA ALA A 209 -8.32 -6.62 -21.03
C ALA A 209 -9.73 -6.07 -20.76
N ASP A 210 -10.55 -6.87 -20.09
CA ASP A 210 -11.83 -6.44 -19.55
C ASP A 210 -11.65 -5.08 -18.83
N PRO A 211 -12.40 -4.04 -19.22
CA PRO A 211 -12.27 -2.70 -18.63
C PRO A 211 -12.37 -2.69 -17.11
N ASP A 212 -13.15 -3.59 -16.51
CA ASP A 212 -13.29 -3.69 -15.06
C ASP A 212 -12.05 -4.29 -14.38
N VAL A 213 -11.41 -5.26 -15.04
CA VAL A 213 -10.13 -5.84 -14.55
C VAL A 213 -9.02 -4.81 -14.66
N TRP A 214 -8.91 -4.17 -15.83
CA TRP A 214 -7.94 -3.10 -16.05
C TRP A 214 -8.12 -1.95 -15.07
N GLY A 215 -9.38 -1.53 -14.85
CA GLY A 215 -9.73 -0.49 -13.88
C GLY A 215 -9.21 -0.77 -12.48
N ARG A 216 -9.41 -1.99 -12.00
CA ARG A 216 -8.92 -2.40 -10.68
C ARG A 216 -7.40 -2.44 -10.58
N LEU A 217 -6.70 -2.88 -11.62
CA LEU A 217 -5.24 -2.87 -11.65
C LEU A 217 -4.70 -1.44 -11.55
N VAL A 218 -5.24 -0.53 -12.35
CA VAL A 218 -4.83 0.88 -12.34
C VAL A 218 -5.12 1.51 -10.98
N GLU A 219 -6.33 1.34 -10.42
CA GLU A 219 -6.70 1.87 -9.11
C GLU A 219 -5.80 1.33 -8.01
N SER A 220 -5.53 0.01 -8.02
CA SER A 220 -4.63 -0.64 -7.06
C SER A 220 -3.21 -0.10 -7.16
N ALA A 221 -2.68 0.10 -8.37
CA ALA A 221 -1.34 0.65 -8.58
C ALA A 221 -1.23 2.13 -8.18
N VAL A 222 -2.25 2.94 -8.49
CA VAL A 222 -2.33 4.33 -8.04
C VAL A 222 -2.36 4.40 -6.52
N GLY A 223 -3.16 3.56 -5.86
CA GLY A 223 -3.20 3.50 -4.40
C GLY A 223 -1.88 3.05 -3.78
N ALA A 224 -1.21 2.06 -4.36
CA ALA A 224 0.12 1.63 -3.93
C ALA A 224 1.14 2.77 -4.07
N HIS A 225 1.12 3.49 -5.19
CA HIS A 225 1.98 4.65 -5.42
C HIS A 225 1.73 5.77 -4.39
N ILE A 226 0.46 6.07 -4.09
CA ILE A 226 0.09 7.03 -3.04
C ILE A 226 0.68 6.60 -1.70
N LEU A 227 0.49 5.35 -1.27
CA LEU A 227 1.02 4.83 -0.01
C LEU A 227 2.55 4.94 0.08
N ASN A 228 3.26 4.69 -1.03
CA ASN A 228 4.71 4.63 -1.06
C ASN A 228 5.39 6.01 -1.20
N THR A 229 4.69 7.03 -1.69
CA THR A 229 5.29 8.33 -2.03
C THR A 229 4.67 9.52 -1.28
N THR A 230 3.73 9.27 -0.38
CA THR A 230 3.17 10.26 0.54
C THR A 230 4.15 10.55 1.68
N HIS A 231 4.29 11.80 2.10
CA HIS A 231 5.21 12.20 3.16
C HIS A 231 4.72 11.79 4.56
N GLN A 232 5.66 11.67 5.50
CA GLN A 232 5.35 11.52 6.92
C GLN A 232 4.54 12.71 7.41
N GLY A 233 3.40 12.41 8.08
CA GLY A 233 2.46 13.43 8.57
C GLY A 233 1.25 13.66 7.66
N GLU A 234 1.27 13.17 6.42
CA GLU A 234 0.09 13.11 5.58
C GLU A 234 -0.66 11.79 5.84
N GLN A 235 -1.99 11.86 5.84
CA GLN A 235 -2.85 10.71 6.09
C GLN A 235 -3.69 10.42 4.85
N ILE A 236 -3.87 9.14 4.55
CA ILE A 236 -4.57 8.67 3.36
C ILE A 236 -5.87 8.02 3.79
N TYR A 237 -6.96 8.45 3.16
CA TYR A 237 -8.31 7.98 3.38
C TYR A 237 -8.98 7.66 2.04
N TYR A 238 -10.16 7.04 2.08
CA TYR A 238 -11.17 7.09 1.02
C TYR A 238 -12.38 7.89 1.51
N TRP A 239 -13.22 8.35 0.61
CA TRP A 239 -14.49 8.97 0.99
C TRP A 239 -15.66 8.32 0.29
N ARG A 240 -16.76 8.13 1.02
CA ARG A 240 -18.02 7.62 0.49
C ARG A 240 -19.18 8.17 1.28
N GLU A 241 -20.16 8.71 0.55
CA GLU A 241 -21.43 9.15 1.10
C GLU A 241 -22.57 8.77 0.15
N ARG A 242 -23.52 7.93 0.62
CA ARG A 242 -24.59 7.37 -0.20
C ARG A 242 -24.02 6.67 -1.45
N ASN A 243 -24.30 7.23 -2.65
CA ASN A 243 -23.85 6.69 -3.95
C ASN A 243 -22.64 7.44 -4.53
N ALA A 244 -22.07 8.40 -3.79
CA ALA A 244 -20.89 9.14 -4.19
C ALA A 244 -19.66 8.59 -3.47
N GLU A 245 -18.57 8.43 -4.21
CA GLU A 245 -17.31 7.89 -3.72
C GLU A 245 -16.14 8.67 -4.31
N VAL A 246 -15.06 8.79 -3.53
CA VAL A 246 -13.74 9.27 -3.97
C VAL A 246 -12.72 8.23 -3.56
N ASP A 247 -11.89 7.82 -4.50
CA ASP A 247 -10.98 6.69 -4.33
C ASP A 247 -9.94 6.94 -3.25
N PHE A 248 -9.32 8.13 -3.25
CA PHE A 248 -8.31 8.50 -2.26
C PHE A 248 -8.50 9.95 -1.81
N VAL A 249 -8.31 10.19 -0.53
CA VAL A 249 -8.29 11.53 0.08
C VAL A 249 -7.02 11.65 0.91
N ILE A 250 -6.15 12.57 0.54
CA ILE A 250 -4.91 12.86 1.25
C ILE A 250 -5.11 14.10 2.10
N VAL A 251 -4.79 13.99 3.39
CA VAL A 251 -4.92 15.06 4.37
C VAL A 251 -3.56 15.33 4.98
N GLY A 252 -3.10 16.56 4.91
CA GLY A 252 -1.85 16.99 5.51
C GLY A 252 -1.88 18.48 5.84
N ASN A 253 -0.72 19.01 6.24
CA ASN A 253 -0.60 20.41 6.66
C ASN A 253 -0.93 21.43 5.54
N ALA A 254 -0.74 21.05 4.27
CA ALA A 254 -1.03 21.91 3.14
C ALA A 254 -2.54 21.94 2.78
N GLY A 255 -3.34 20.96 3.23
CA GLY A 255 -4.78 20.92 2.99
C GLY A 255 -5.32 19.51 2.69
N ILE A 256 -6.39 19.44 1.90
CA ILE A 256 -7.09 18.20 1.53
C ILE A 256 -7.08 18.04 0.01
N LEU A 257 -6.55 16.91 -0.46
CA LEU A 257 -6.55 16.52 -1.88
C LEU A 257 -7.39 15.26 -2.08
N ALA A 258 -8.40 15.35 -2.93
CA ALA A 258 -9.26 14.23 -3.31
C ALA A 258 -8.89 13.74 -4.71
N ILE A 259 -8.65 12.45 -4.85
CA ILE A 259 -8.18 11.81 -6.09
C ILE A 259 -9.19 10.75 -6.52
N GLU A 260 -9.63 10.84 -7.76
CA GLU A 260 -10.47 9.84 -8.44
C GLU A 260 -9.68 9.19 -9.57
N VAL A 261 -9.74 7.86 -9.68
CA VAL A 261 -9.02 7.10 -10.71
C VAL A 261 -9.99 6.70 -11.83
N LYS A 262 -9.65 6.99 -13.09
CA LYS A 262 -10.45 6.64 -14.27
C LYS A 262 -9.57 5.99 -15.34
N SER A 263 -9.70 4.70 -15.52
CA SER A 263 -8.86 3.90 -16.43
C SER A 263 -9.51 3.56 -17.78
N GLY A 264 -10.75 3.96 -17.99
CA GLY A 264 -11.46 3.72 -19.23
C GLY A 264 -12.82 4.41 -19.27
N GLY A 265 -13.43 4.50 -20.46
CA GLY A 265 -14.79 4.95 -20.65
C GLY A 265 -14.99 6.45 -20.88
N LYS A 266 -16.24 6.87 -20.93
CA LYS A 266 -16.66 8.22 -21.30
C LYS A 266 -16.26 9.24 -20.26
N LEU A 267 -15.76 10.38 -20.69
CA LEU A 267 -15.59 11.61 -19.91
C LEU A 267 -16.93 11.99 -19.24
N ARG A 268 -17.14 11.52 -18.02
CA ARG A 268 -18.15 12.05 -17.12
C ARG A 268 -17.44 12.72 -15.97
N THR A 269 -17.78 13.96 -15.66
CA THR A 269 -17.31 14.59 -14.42
C THR A 269 -17.66 13.67 -13.26
N PRO A 270 -16.66 13.22 -12.48
CA PRO A 270 -16.92 12.29 -11.41
C PRO A 270 -17.90 12.90 -10.40
N SER A 271 -19.08 12.34 -10.31
CA SER A 271 -20.12 12.81 -9.37
C SER A 271 -19.61 12.75 -7.91
N GLY A 272 -18.68 11.86 -7.63
CA GLY A 272 -18.01 11.73 -6.36
C GLY A 272 -17.19 12.95 -5.98
N LEU A 273 -16.29 13.42 -6.85
CA LEU A 273 -15.47 14.60 -6.59
C LEU A 273 -16.34 15.87 -6.38
N ALA A 274 -17.36 16.08 -7.23
CA ALA A 274 -18.26 17.22 -7.08
C ALA A 274 -19.07 17.16 -5.77
N ALA A 275 -19.47 15.96 -5.32
CA ALA A 275 -20.13 15.77 -4.04
C ALA A 275 -19.17 16.01 -2.88
N PHE A 276 -17.93 15.54 -2.99
CA PHE A 276 -16.88 15.77 -1.99
C PHE A 276 -16.56 17.26 -1.83
N GLN A 277 -16.37 17.99 -2.94
CA GLN A 277 -16.11 19.44 -2.89
C GLN A 277 -17.24 20.25 -2.24
N ARG A 278 -18.52 19.85 -2.45
CA ARG A 278 -19.63 20.48 -1.72
C ARG A 278 -19.55 20.24 -0.21
N ARG A 279 -18.98 19.10 0.21
CA ARG A 279 -18.81 18.74 1.62
C ARG A 279 -17.57 19.35 2.24
N CYS A 280 -16.50 19.49 1.46
CA CYS A 280 -15.21 20.05 1.84
C CYS A 280 -14.78 21.10 0.80
N PRO A 281 -15.33 22.33 0.85
CA PRO A 281 -15.09 23.35 -0.18
C PRO A 281 -13.61 23.76 -0.31
N GLU A 282 -12.83 23.63 0.76
CA GLU A 282 -11.39 23.91 0.82
C GLU A 282 -10.54 22.84 0.13
N SER A 283 -11.14 21.69 -0.23
CA SER A 283 -10.39 20.60 -0.86
C SER A 283 -10.05 20.89 -2.32
N ARG A 284 -8.89 20.41 -2.74
CA ARG A 284 -8.52 20.29 -4.15
C ARG A 284 -8.95 18.93 -4.68
N VAL A 285 -9.22 18.84 -5.96
CA VAL A 285 -9.64 17.59 -6.61
C VAL A 285 -8.76 17.31 -7.82
N CYS A 286 -8.50 16.01 -8.04
CA CYS A 286 -7.71 15.54 -9.15
C CYS A 286 -8.34 14.28 -9.75
N VAL A 287 -8.24 14.13 -11.07
CA VAL A 287 -8.54 12.89 -11.79
C VAL A 287 -7.22 12.30 -12.31
N VAL A 288 -6.99 11.01 -12.04
CA VAL A 288 -5.88 10.25 -12.60
C VAL A 288 -6.42 9.32 -13.68
N GLY A 289 -5.84 9.39 -14.88
CA GLY A 289 -6.27 8.61 -16.06
C GLY A 289 -7.16 9.40 -17.02
N THR A 290 -8.20 8.78 -17.53
CA THR A 290 -9.04 9.37 -18.59
C THR A 290 -9.65 10.71 -18.17
N GLY A 291 -9.30 11.75 -18.91
CA GLY A 291 -9.79 13.12 -18.65
C GLY A 291 -9.06 13.88 -17.54
N GLY A 292 -7.95 13.34 -17.05
CA GLY A 292 -7.10 13.96 -16.05
C GLY A 292 -5.61 13.73 -16.33
N ILE A 293 -4.82 13.57 -15.29
CA ILE A 293 -3.39 13.27 -15.40
C ILE A 293 -3.21 11.85 -15.95
N PRO A 294 -2.43 11.66 -17.01
CA PRO A 294 -2.12 10.32 -17.50
C PRO A 294 -1.55 9.42 -16.37
N VAL A 295 -2.00 8.16 -16.32
CA VAL A 295 -1.57 7.21 -15.27
C VAL A 295 -0.05 7.11 -15.20
N ILE A 296 0.62 7.06 -16.35
CA ILE A 296 2.08 6.99 -16.44
C ILE A 296 2.76 8.20 -15.79
N ASP A 297 2.24 9.41 -16.02
CA ASP A 297 2.81 10.65 -15.47
C ASP A 297 2.60 10.71 -13.96
N PHE A 298 1.41 10.29 -13.49
CA PHE A 298 1.11 10.21 -12.07
C PHE A 298 2.03 9.22 -11.34
N LEU A 299 2.21 8.02 -11.87
CA LEU A 299 3.06 6.99 -11.27
C LEU A 299 4.57 7.29 -11.40
N SER A 300 4.95 8.22 -12.27
CA SER A 300 6.34 8.65 -12.45
C SER A 300 6.75 9.80 -11.53
N THR A 301 5.82 10.39 -10.79
CA THR A 301 6.07 11.55 -9.93
C THR A 301 5.54 11.29 -8.53
N ALA A 302 6.36 11.50 -7.51
CA ALA A 302 5.93 11.32 -6.12
C ALA A 302 4.66 12.14 -5.81
N VAL A 303 3.70 11.52 -5.13
CA VAL A 303 2.42 12.16 -4.80
C VAL A 303 2.60 13.39 -3.92
N SER A 304 3.58 13.40 -3.04
CA SER A 304 3.95 14.57 -2.24
C SER A 304 4.26 15.80 -3.09
N ARG A 305 4.87 15.61 -4.27
CA ARG A 305 5.12 16.72 -5.22
C ARG A 305 3.83 17.23 -5.83
N TRP A 306 2.95 16.32 -6.32
CA TRP A 306 1.63 16.68 -6.79
C TRP A 306 0.81 17.41 -5.72
N TYR A 307 0.81 16.88 -4.51
CA TYR A 307 0.10 17.48 -3.38
C TYR A 307 0.52 18.92 -3.12
N LEU A 308 1.82 19.21 -3.08
CA LEU A 308 2.35 20.55 -2.88
C LEU A 308 2.07 21.49 -4.05
N GLU A 309 2.12 21.02 -5.29
CA GLU A 309 1.82 21.81 -6.48
C GLU A 309 0.33 22.23 -6.53
N TRP A 310 -0.57 21.34 -6.14
CA TRP A 310 -2.02 21.64 -6.16
C TRP A 310 -2.51 22.44 -4.97
N MET A 311 -1.77 22.45 -3.87
CA MET A 311 -2.11 23.24 -2.68
C MET A 311 -1.59 24.69 -2.77
N ARG A 312 -0.74 25.01 -3.76
CA ARG A 312 -0.36 26.39 -4.08
C ARG A 312 -1.45 27.07 -4.91
#